data_41144eac23d4236fbea9d3240c537bcb
#
_entry.id   41144eac23d4236fbea9d3240c537bcb
#
_cell.length_a   1.000
_cell.length_b   1.000
_cell.length_c   1.000
_cell.angle_alpha   90.00
_cell.angle_beta   90.00
_cell.angle_gamma   90.00
#
_symmetry.space_group_name_H-M   'P 1'
#
loop_
_entity.id
_entity.type
_entity.pdbx_description
1 polymer ?
#
loop_
_entity_poly.entity_id
_entity_poly.type
_entity_poly.pdbx_seq_one_letter_code
_entity_poly.pdbx_strand_id
1 'polypeptide(L)'
;VGPPAPEELKLLEPFRGQVPDDVFGEPYMPPVSDGSGQDRALLRKAVQLLNDAGYIVKDGKRLLPNGEPFKLEFLVDEPSLQPHHAPYIKNLGTLGIEASLRVVDPVQYRARVEDFDFDMTIERFSMSATPGDGMRPFFSSQSAATKGSYNLAGIASPAIDALIEKIIGADNRADLTVACRAFDRVFRAGRYWVPQWYRTTHPIAYWDQFGHPAKPPRYAQGVGAPENWWSDPNKAAKAEQAK
;
A
#
# COMPACT_ATOMS: atom_id res chain seq x y z
N VAL A 1 -4.26 -13.34 -12.02
CA VAL A 1 -4.73 -14.28 -10.99
C VAL A 1 -4.40 -15.67 -11.50
N GLY A 2 -4.01 -16.59 -10.61
CA GLY A 2 -3.57 -17.94 -10.97
C GLY A 2 -2.05 -18.13 -10.76
N PRO A 3 -1.53 -19.35 -10.94
CA PRO A 3 -0.10 -19.66 -10.81
C PRO A 3 0.74 -18.80 -11.76
N PRO A 4 2.04 -18.61 -11.47
CA PRO A 4 2.91 -17.80 -12.31
C PRO A 4 3.07 -18.40 -13.71
N ALA A 5 3.08 -17.53 -14.73
CA ALA A 5 3.38 -17.94 -16.09
C ALA A 5 4.83 -18.42 -16.22
N PRO A 6 5.19 -19.22 -17.25
CA PRO A 6 6.55 -19.73 -17.43
C PRO A 6 7.63 -18.64 -17.44
N GLU A 7 7.34 -17.47 -18.00
CA GLU A 7 8.24 -16.33 -18.07
C GLU A 7 8.40 -15.68 -16.68
N GLU A 8 7.33 -15.61 -15.86
CA GLU A 8 7.39 -15.16 -14.48
C GLU A 8 8.23 -16.12 -13.63
N LEU A 9 8.02 -17.45 -13.80
CA LEU A 9 8.78 -18.48 -13.10
C LEU A 9 10.29 -18.37 -13.34
N LYS A 10 10.73 -18.09 -14.58
CA LYS A 10 12.14 -17.88 -14.89
C LYS A 10 12.77 -16.75 -14.06
N LEU A 11 12.01 -15.71 -13.76
CA LEU A 11 12.46 -14.59 -12.94
C LEU A 11 12.43 -14.92 -11.44
N LEU A 12 11.52 -15.77 -11.01
CA LEU A 12 11.29 -16.11 -9.61
C LEU A 12 12.15 -17.29 -9.12
N GLU A 13 12.43 -18.24 -9.99
CA GLU A 13 13.15 -19.49 -9.65
C GLU A 13 14.50 -19.28 -8.92
N PRO A 14 15.32 -18.28 -9.28
CA PRO A 14 16.57 -18.01 -8.56
C PRO A 14 16.37 -17.68 -7.06
N PHE A 15 15.18 -17.34 -6.65
CA PHE A 15 14.84 -16.94 -5.28
C PHE A 15 14.05 -17.99 -4.51
N ARG A 16 13.93 -19.22 -5.05
CA ARG A 16 13.29 -20.34 -4.36
C ARG A 16 13.97 -20.62 -3.04
N GLY A 17 13.20 -20.72 -1.96
CA GLY A 17 13.69 -20.84 -0.60
C GLY A 17 14.12 -19.52 0.07
N GLN A 18 14.14 -18.42 -0.67
CA GLN A 18 14.38 -17.07 -0.13
C GLN A 18 13.10 -16.22 -0.03
N VAL A 19 12.06 -16.64 -0.73
CA VAL A 19 10.73 -16.03 -0.71
C VAL A 19 9.69 -17.05 -0.29
N PRO A 20 8.50 -16.64 0.22
CA PRO A 20 7.44 -17.57 0.59
C PRO A 20 7.00 -18.46 -0.57
N ASP A 21 6.62 -19.71 -0.28
CA ASP A 21 6.24 -20.70 -1.30
C ASP A 21 5.00 -20.32 -2.11
N ASP A 22 4.09 -19.51 -1.56
CA ASP A 22 2.90 -18.99 -2.25
C ASP A 22 3.25 -18.08 -3.45
N VAL A 23 4.50 -17.59 -3.55
CA VAL A 23 5.01 -16.90 -4.76
C VAL A 23 4.93 -17.79 -6.00
N PHE A 24 5.14 -19.11 -5.85
CA PHE A 24 5.20 -20.10 -6.92
C PHE A 24 3.83 -20.76 -7.21
N GLY A 25 2.81 -20.42 -6.44
CA GLY A 25 1.45 -20.95 -6.55
C GLY A 25 0.41 -19.87 -6.85
N GLU A 26 -0.75 -20.03 -6.25
CA GLU A 26 -1.77 -18.98 -6.25
C GLU A 26 -1.26 -17.75 -5.48
N PRO A 27 -1.41 -16.54 -6.05
CA PRO A 27 -0.92 -15.34 -5.40
C PRO A 27 -1.70 -15.07 -4.11
N TYR A 28 -0.99 -14.57 -3.10
CA TYR A 28 -1.65 -14.09 -1.90
C TYR A 28 -2.72 -13.05 -2.23
N MET A 29 -3.92 -13.27 -1.73
CA MET A 29 -5.04 -12.35 -1.82
C MET A 29 -5.44 -11.90 -0.41
N PRO A 30 -5.63 -10.59 -0.19
CA PRO A 30 -6.17 -10.11 1.09
C PRO A 30 -7.51 -10.80 1.39
N PRO A 31 -7.78 -11.11 2.67
CA PRO A 31 -9.05 -11.69 3.05
C PRO A 31 -10.21 -10.72 2.77
N VAL A 32 -11.34 -11.27 2.34
CA VAL A 32 -12.57 -10.52 2.12
C VAL A 32 -13.42 -10.64 3.38
N SER A 33 -13.79 -9.50 3.99
CA SER A 33 -14.65 -9.45 5.15
C SER A 33 -16.14 -9.50 4.78
N ASP A 34 -16.98 -9.84 5.75
CA ASP A 34 -18.44 -9.80 5.63
C ASP A 34 -19.03 -8.37 5.67
N GLY A 35 -18.18 -7.34 5.79
CA GLY A 35 -18.58 -5.94 5.87
C GLY A 35 -19.13 -5.50 7.23
N SER A 36 -19.23 -6.37 8.22
CA SER A 36 -19.75 -6.05 9.56
C SER A 36 -18.83 -5.15 10.39
N GLY A 37 -17.57 -5.02 9.97
CA GLY A 37 -16.52 -4.37 10.75
C GLY A 37 -16.00 -5.22 11.93
N GLN A 38 -16.62 -6.38 12.21
CA GLN A 38 -16.23 -7.34 13.24
C GLN A 38 -16.42 -8.78 12.75
N ASP A 39 -15.86 -9.11 11.61
CA ASP A 39 -15.95 -10.45 11.02
C ASP A 39 -15.36 -11.51 11.96
N ARG A 40 -16.24 -12.31 12.56
CA ARG A 40 -15.87 -13.32 13.55
C ARG A 40 -15.01 -14.44 12.97
N ALA A 41 -15.17 -14.74 11.69
CA ALA A 41 -14.37 -15.79 11.05
C ALA A 41 -12.92 -15.32 10.86
N LEU A 42 -12.74 -14.08 10.40
CA LEU A 42 -11.42 -13.47 10.26
C LEU A 42 -10.74 -13.24 11.60
N LEU A 43 -11.48 -12.80 12.63
CA LEU A 43 -10.93 -12.66 14.00
C LEU A 43 -10.45 -14.00 14.56
N ARG A 44 -11.23 -15.10 14.39
CA ARG A 44 -10.79 -16.44 14.81
C ARG A 44 -9.52 -16.88 14.07
N LYS A 45 -9.45 -16.64 12.76
CA LYS A 45 -8.24 -16.94 11.97
C LYS A 45 -7.02 -16.13 12.46
N ALA A 46 -7.22 -14.86 12.79
CA ALA A 46 -6.16 -14.02 13.35
C ALA A 46 -5.67 -14.56 14.71
N VAL A 47 -6.59 -14.98 15.60
CA VAL A 47 -6.22 -15.63 16.87
C VAL A 47 -5.37 -16.87 16.64
N GLN A 48 -5.79 -17.73 15.69
CA GLN A 48 -5.04 -18.95 15.36
C GLN A 48 -3.63 -18.62 14.88
N LEU A 49 -3.50 -17.72 13.89
CA LEU A 49 -2.21 -17.33 13.35
C LEU A 49 -1.28 -16.74 14.41
N LEU A 50 -1.81 -15.91 15.31
CA LEU A 50 -1.04 -15.35 16.42
C LEU A 50 -0.57 -16.46 17.38
N ASN A 51 -1.44 -17.41 17.73
CA ASN A 51 -1.09 -18.52 18.60
C ASN A 51 -0.02 -19.43 17.96
N ASP A 52 -0.19 -19.75 16.67
CA ASP A 52 0.78 -20.57 15.90
C ASP A 52 2.15 -19.91 15.82
N ALA A 53 2.18 -18.58 15.83
CA ALA A 53 3.41 -17.78 15.86
C ALA A 53 3.97 -17.55 17.30
N GLY A 54 3.36 -18.15 18.33
CA GLY A 54 3.86 -18.07 19.72
C GLY A 54 3.36 -16.85 20.49
N TYR A 55 2.44 -16.04 19.93
CA TYR A 55 1.82 -14.91 20.64
C TYR A 55 0.65 -15.43 21.48
N ILE A 56 0.86 -15.67 22.77
CA ILE A 56 -0.15 -16.22 23.67
C ILE A 56 -1.00 -15.13 24.35
N VAL A 57 -2.18 -15.49 24.84
CA VAL A 57 -2.99 -14.60 25.68
C VAL A 57 -2.83 -15.01 27.14
N LYS A 58 -2.52 -14.03 28.01
CA LYS A 58 -2.49 -14.18 29.47
C LYS A 58 -3.21 -12.98 30.09
N ASP A 59 -4.13 -13.26 31.02
CA ASP A 59 -4.91 -12.23 31.72
C ASP A 59 -5.60 -11.21 30.79
N GLY A 60 -6.12 -11.70 29.65
CA GLY A 60 -6.76 -10.88 28.62
C GLY A 60 -5.83 -10.08 27.71
N LYS A 61 -4.53 -10.16 27.90
CA LYS A 61 -3.52 -9.47 27.10
C LYS A 61 -2.77 -10.42 26.19
N ARG A 62 -2.55 -10.00 24.95
CA ARG A 62 -1.68 -10.70 23.98
C ARG A 62 -0.23 -10.40 24.34
N LEU A 63 0.58 -11.45 24.45
CA LEU A 63 2.00 -11.33 24.73
C LEU A 63 2.82 -11.69 23.50
N LEU A 64 3.95 -11.03 23.36
CA LEU A 64 5.01 -11.40 22.43
C LEU A 64 5.65 -12.73 22.88
N PRO A 65 6.38 -13.45 22.01
CA PRO A 65 7.07 -14.69 22.37
C PRO A 65 8.05 -14.53 23.55
N ASN A 66 8.57 -13.32 23.78
CA ASN A 66 9.43 -13.00 24.93
C ASN A 66 8.66 -12.75 26.24
N GLY A 67 7.31 -12.80 26.22
CA GLY A 67 6.45 -12.60 27.39
C GLY A 67 6.03 -11.15 27.67
N GLU A 68 6.49 -10.19 26.87
CA GLU A 68 6.08 -8.79 27.00
C GLU A 68 4.70 -8.55 26.36
N PRO A 69 3.90 -7.56 26.84
CA PRO A 69 2.66 -7.19 26.21
C PRO A 69 2.86 -6.74 24.76
N PHE A 70 2.04 -7.28 23.84
CA PHE A 70 2.05 -6.84 22.44
C PHE A 70 1.35 -5.49 22.32
N LYS A 71 2.15 -4.44 22.08
CA LYS A 71 1.69 -3.07 21.92
C LYS A 71 1.93 -2.60 20.50
N LEU A 72 1.02 -1.76 19.98
CA LEU A 72 1.14 -1.11 18.68
C LEU A 72 0.70 0.35 18.78
N GLU A 73 1.55 1.26 18.32
CA GLU A 73 1.21 2.68 18.17
C GLU A 73 0.97 3.00 16.68
N PHE A 74 -0.20 3.54 16.37
CA PHE A 74 -0.48 4.14 15.08
C PHE A 74 -0.10 5.60 15.12
N LEU A 75 0.92 5.99 14.39
CA LEU A 75 1.37 7.37 14.27
C LEU A 75 0.64 8.06 13.11
N VAL A 76 -0.03 9.18 13.37
CA VAL A 76 -0.73 9.99 12.37
C VAL A 76 -0.61 11.48 12.69
N ASP A 77 -0.70 12.34 11.68
CA ASP A 77 -0.78 13.80 11.80
C ASP A 77 -2.14 14.36 11.38
N GLU A 78 -3.00 13.52 10.80
CA GLU A 78 -4.30 13.92 10.25
C GLU A 78 -5.47 13.40 11.11
N PRO A 79 -6.03 14.23 12.02
CA PRO A 79 -7.11 13.80 12.91
C PRO A 79 -8.37 13.35 12.17
N SER A 80 -8.61 13.82 10.95
CA SER A 80 -9.75 13.44 10.11
C SER A 80 -9.76 11.95 9.74
N LEU A 81 -8.62 11.27 9.80
CA LEU A 81 -8.51 9.83 9.55
C LEU A 81 -8.79 8.97 10.80
N GLN A 82 -8.90 9.56 11.98
CA GLN A 82 -9.15 8.85 13.22
C GLN A 82 -10.38 7.91 13.15
N PRO A 83 -11.54 8.31 12.58
CA PRO A 83 -12.70 7.41 12.45
C PRO A 83 -12.42 6.16 11.62
N HIS A 84 -11.46 6.21 10.70
CA HIS A 84 -11.08 5.08 9.85
C HIS A 84 -10.16 4.09 10.59
N HIS A 85 -9.33 4.56 11.52
CA HIS A 85 -8.44 3.71 12.31
C HIS A 85 -9.13 3.08 13.53
N ALA A 86 -10.10 3.78 14.13
CA ALA A 86 -10.75 3.34 15.36
C ALA A 86 -11.35 1.92 15.30
N PRO A 87 -12.06 1.49 14.24
CA PRO A 87 -12.56 0.12 14.13
C PRO A 87 -11.44 -0.92 14.08
N TYR A 88 -10.33 -0.62 13.40
CA TYR A 88 -9.19 -1.52 13.32
C TYR A 88 -8.50 -1.69 14.66
N ILE A 89 -8.25 -0.58 15.37
CA ILE A 89 -7.69 -0.58 16.73
C ILE A 89 -8.59 -1.37 17.68
N LYS A 90 -9.91 -1.19 17.59
CA LYS A 90 -10.88 -1.97 18.38
C LYS A 90 -10.77 -3.47 18.11
N ASN A 91 -10.61 -3.87 16.86
CA ASN A 91 -10.44 -5.28 16.50
C ASN A 91 -9.12 -5.85 17.02
N LEU A 92 -8.02 -5.07 16.98
CA LEU A 92 -6.76 -5.46 17.61
C LEU A 92 -6.94 -5.67 19.13
N GLY A 93 -7.68 -4.78 19.80
CA GLY A 93 -8.04 -4.95 21.21
C GLY A 93 -8.82 -6.23 21.48
N THR A 94 -9.74 -6.64 20.59
CA THR A 94 -10.46 -7.93 20.68
C THR A 94 -9.50 -9.14 20.60
N LEU A 95 -8.35 -8.98 19.95
CA LEU A 95 -7.29 -9.99 19.89
C LEU A 95 -6.35 -9.95 21.12
N GLY A 96 -6.58 -9.02 22.05
CA GLY A 96 -5.74 -8.80 23.23
C GLY A 96 -4.52 -7.91 22.99
N ILE A 97 -4.39 -7.31 21.80
CA ILE A 97 -3.29 -6.41 21.43
C ILE A 97 -3.59 -5.00 21.97
N GLU A 98 -2.64 -4.40 22.68
CA GLU A 98 -2.74 -3.03 23.17
C GLU A 98 -2.42 -2.05 22.03
N ALA A 99 -3.43 -1.69 21.23
CA ALA A 99 -3.27 -0.76 20.11
C ALA A 99 -3.76 0.65 20.48
N SER A 100 -3.01 1.66 20.09
CA SER A 100 -3.32 3.08 20.36
C SER A 100 -3.11 3.94 19.09
N LEU A 101 -3.84 5.07 19.03
CA LEU A 101 -3.64 6.09 18.00
C LEU A 101 -2.89 7.27 18.60
N ARG A 102 -1.74 7.59 18.04
CA ARG A 102 -0.93 8.74 18.41
C ARG A 102 -1.06 9.81 17.34
N VAL A 103 -1.81 10.86 17.65
CA VAL A 103 -1.90 12.05 16.80
C VAL A 103 -0.82 13.03 17.23
N VAL A 104 0.00 13.49 16.31
CA VAL A 104 1.06 14.48 16.52
C VAL A 104 0.92 15.62 15.50
N ASP A 105 1.62 16.73 15.72
CA ASP A 105 1.67 17.78 14.72
C ASP A 105 2.49 17.34 13.47
N PRO A 106 2.28 17.99 12.30
CA PRO A 106 2.93 17.57 11.04
C PRO A 106 4.47 17.61 11.08
N VAL A 107 5.07 18.50 11.88
CA VAL A 107 6.54 18.61 11.99
C VAL A 107 7.10 17.42 12.76
N GLN A 108 6.48 17.10 13.89
CA GLN A 108 6.83 15.93 14.69
C GLN A 108 6.56 14.63 13.90
N TYR A 109 5.43 14.55 13.20
CA TYR A 109 5.10 13.40 12.36
C TYR A 109 6.20 13.14 11.32
N ARG A 110 6.55 14.17 10.57
CA ARG A 110 7.59 14.08 9.54
C ARG A 110 8.94 13.63 10.12
N ALA A 111 9.37 14.23 11.21
CA ALA A 111 10.62 13.87 11.86
C ALA A 111 10.65 12.39 12.30
N ARG A 112 9.57 11.90 12.92
CA ARG A 112 9.44 10.50 13.34
C ARG A 112 9.40 9.54 12.16
N VAL A 113 8.65 9.86 11.11
CA VAL A 113 8.57 9.02 9.89
C VAL A 113 9.92 8.97 9.19
N GLU A 114 10.65 10.09 9.08
CA GLU A 114 12.01 10.14 8.50
C GLU A 114 13.02 9.27 9.29
N ASP A 115 12.81 9.14 10.61
CA ASP A 115 13.63 8.29 11.49
C ASP A 115 13.09 6.85 11.63
N PHE A 116 11.99 6.50 10.96
CA PHE A 116 11.26 5.23 11.09
C PHE A 116 10.82 4.94 12.54
N ASP A 117 10.58 5.97 13.34
CA ASP A 117 10.13 5.89 14.74
C ASP A 117 8.60 5.75 14.81
N PHE A 118 8.08 4.59 14.45
CA PHE A 118 6.67 4.20 14.52
C PHE A 118 6.51 2.69 14.43
N ASP A 119 5.41 2.15 14.98
CA ASP A 119 5.01 0.76 14.75
C ASP A 119 4.15 0.65 13.49
N MET A 120 3.19 1.57 13.33
CA MET A 120 2.32 1.66 12.16
C MET A 120 2.08 3.13 11.79
N THR A 121 2.05 3.40 10.50
CA THR A 121 1.64 4.70 9.96
C THR A 121 0.83 4.49 8.68
N ILE A 122 0.22 5.56 8.17
CA ILE A 122 -0.53 5.50 6.90
C ILE A 122 0.29 6.13 5.78
N GLU A 123 0.22 5.51 4.60
CA GLU A 123 0.84 6.06 3.39
C GLU A 123 -0.10 5.93 2.20
N ARG A 124 0.02 6.85 1.26
CA ARG A 124 -0.73 6.89 0.01
C ARG A 124 0.21 6.77 -1.16
N PHE A 125 0.10 5.68 -1.88
CA PHE A 125 0.95 5.42 -3.03
C PHE A 125 0.26 5.81 -4.33
N SER A 126 0.97 6.57 -5.16
CA SER A 126 0.60 6.82 -6.55
C SER A 126 1.76 6.39 -7.43
N MET A 127 1.51 5.42 -8.27
CA MET A 127 2.53 4.85 -9.15
C MET A 127 2.22 5.14 -10.61
N SER A 128 3.27 5.32 -11.41
CA SER A 128 3.15 5.42 -12.86
C SER A 128 2.61 4.13 -13.47
N ALA A 129 1.81 4.27 -14.54
CA ALA A 129 1.40 3.13 -15.38
C ALA A 129 2.58 2.47 -16.12
N THR A 130 3.75 3.12 -16.13
CA THR A 130 5.01 2.58 -16.61
C THR A 130 6.03 2.69 -15.49
N PRO A 131 6.09 1.69 -14.58
CA PRO A 131 7.04 1.68 -13.49
C PRO A 131 8.48 1.57 -14.01
N GLY A 132 9.42 2.10 -13.25
CA GLY A 132 10.84 2.13 -13.59
C GLY A 132 11.67 2.51 -12.37
N ASP A 133 12.70 3.34 -12.55
CA ASP A 133 13.65 3.73 -11.50
C ASP A 133 12.99 4.35 -10.25
N GLY A 134 11.85 5.02 -10.42
CA GLY A 134 11.05 5.55 -9.32
C GLY A 134 10.54 4.50 -8.31
N MET A 135 10.71 3.20 -8.55
CA MET A 135 10.39 2.15 -7.59
C MET A 135 11.44 2.00 -6.48
N ARG A 136 12.71 2.35 -6.75
CA ARG A 136 13.81 2.15 -5.80
C ARG A 136 13.59 2.84 -4.45
N PRO A 137 13.16 4.12 -4.37
CA PRO A 137 12.93 4.79 -3.09
C PRO A 137 11.87 4.13 -2.21
N PHE A 138 10.96 3.35 -2.80
CA PHE A 138 9.85 2.72 -2.09
C PHE A 138 10.10 1.27 -1.70
N PHE A 139 10.95 0.54 -2.45
CA PHE A 139 10.97 -0.92 -2.33
C PHE A 139 12.36 -1.54 -2.25
N SER A 140 13.45 -0.79 -2.52
CA SER A 140 14.79 -1.37 -2.53
C SER A 140 15.34 -1.60 -1.12
N SER A 141 16.18 -2.61 -0.96
CA SER A 141 16.90 -2.85 0.30
C SER A 141 17.75 -1.66 0.73
N GLN A 142 18.33 -0.93 -0.23
CA GLN A 142 19.09 0.30 0.05
C GLN A 142 18.19 1.36 0.69
N SER A 143 16.98 1.55 0.20
CA SER A 143 16.05 2.55 0.73
C SER A 143 15.54 2.18 2.13
N ALA A 144 15.47 0.89 2.48
CA ALA A 144 15.09 0.45 3.81
C ALA A 144 16.02 0.98 4.94
N ALA A 145 17.30 1.21 4.61
CA ALA A 145 18.31 1.74 5.53
C ALA A 145 18.57 3.24 5.34
N THR A 146 17.86 3.92 4.44
CA THR A 146 18.07 5.33 4.11
C THR A 146 17.06 6.21 4.85
N LYS A 147 17.52 7.02 5.80
CA LYS A 147 16.69 7.98 6.52
C LYS A 147 15.91 8.87 5.55
N GLY A 148 14.62 9.06 5.80
CA GLY A 148 13.73 9.87 4.98
C GLY A 148 13.35 9.24 3.64
N SER A 149 13.63 7.95 3.41
CA SER A 149 13.13 7.23 2.25
C SER A 149 11.63 6.96 2.37
N TYR A 150 11.02 6.57 1.24
CA TYR A 150 9.61 6.17 1.19
C TYR A 150 9.39 4.68 1.47
N ASN A 151 10.44 3.92 1.78
CA ASN A 151 10.34 2.50 2.13
C ASN A 151 9.97 2.34 3.61
N LEU A 152 8.80 2.83 3.99
CA LEU A 152 8.34 2.88 5.38
C LEU A 152 8.09 1.49 5.98
N ALA A 153 7.91 0.48 5.16
CA ALA A 153 7.75 -0.91 5.60
C ALA A 153 9.08 -1.64 5.82
N GLY A 154 10.22 -0.98 5.56
CA GLY A 154 11.55 -1.58 5.74
C GLY A 154 11.81 -2.77 4.82
N ILE A 155 11.29 -2.74 3.59
CA ILE A 155 11.44 -3.83 2.64
C ILE A 155 12.92 -3.97 2.28
N ALA A 156 13.49 -5.13 2.63
CA ALA A 156 14.88 -5.48 2.34
C ALA A 156 14.91 -6.92 1.82
N SER A 157 14.70 -7.09 0.51
CA SER A 157 14.58 -8.40 -0.14
C SER A 157 15.41 -8.44 -1.42
N PRO A 158 16.42 -9.33 -1.51
CA PRO A 158 17.20 -9.51 -2.72
C PRO A 158 16.35 -9.85 -3.95
N ALA A 159 15.24 -10.55 -3.77
CA ALA A 159 14.31 -10.87 -4.84
C ALA A 159 13.62 -9.60 -5.37
N ILE A 160 13.17 -8.72 -4.47
CA ILE A 160 12.57 -7.44 -4.85
C ILE A 160 13.59 -6.56 -5.55
N ASP A 161 14.81 -6.44 -5.03
CA ASP A 161 15.88 -5.65 -5.65
C ASP A 161 16.16 -6.12 -7.08
N ALA A 162 16.34 -7.44 -7.28
CA ALA A 162 16.59 -7.99 -8.61
C ALA A 162 15.41 -7.79 -9.57
N LEU A 163 14.17 -7.87 -9.08
CA LEU A 163 12.99 -7.65 -9.92
C LEU A 163 12.81 -6.17 -10.30
N ILE A 164 13.20 -5.23 -9.43
CA ILE A 164 13.27 -3.81 -9.77
C ILE A 164 14.25 -3.58 -10.93
N GLU A 165 15.44 -4.23 -10.91
CA GLU A 165 16.38 -4.14 -12.03
C GLU A 165 15.81 -4.71 -13.34
N LYS A 166 15.03 -5.80 -13.27
CA LYS A 166 14.33 -6.34 -14.44
C LYS A 166 13.23 -5.42 -14.98
N ILE A 167 12.55 -4.69 -14.10
CA ILE A 167 11.56 -3.68 -14.47
C ILE A 167 12.23 -2.49 -15.16
N ILE A 168 13.35 -2.00 -14.62
CA ILE A 168 14.07 -0.85 -15.15
C ILE A 168 14.73 -1.19 -16.49
N GLY A 169 15.31 -2.40 -16.61
CA GLY A 169 15.97 -2.87 -17.83
C GLY A 169 15.05 -3.52 -18.86
N ALA A 170 13.74 -3.36 -18.76
CA ALA A 170 12.80 -3.98 -19.69
C ALA A 170 12.80 -3.24 -21.05
N ASP A 171 13.14 -3.94 -22.13
CA ASP A 171 13.24 -3.36 -23.48
C ASP A 171 11.88 -3.11 -24.15
N ASN A 172 10.85 -3.78 -23.68
CA ASN A 172 9.51 -3.70 -24.27
C ASN A 172 8.40 -3.93 -23.24
N ARG A 173 7.15 -3.68 -23.64
CA ARG A 173 5.97 -3.79 -22.78
C ARG A 173 5.70 -5.21 -22.27
N ALA A 174 6.04 -6.24 -23.03
CA ALA A 174 5.82 -7.62 -22.61
C ALA A 174 6.75 -7.98 -21.47
N ASP A 175 8.05 -7.71 -21.60
CA ASP A 175 9.05 -7.97 -20.57
C ASP A 175 8.77 -7.15 -19.29
N LEU A 176 8.42 -5.86 -19.46
CA LEU A 176 8.00 -5.03 -18.34
C LEU A 176 6.81 -5.65 -17.59
N THR A 177 5.82 -6.15 -18.32
CA THR A 177 4.62 -6.76 -17.71
C THR A 177 4.98 -8.03 -16.93
N VAL A 178 5.84 -8.87 -17.48
CA VAL A 178 6.32 -10.10 -16.80
C VAL A 178 7.09 -9.76 -15.53
N ALA A 179 8.01 -8.80 -15.60
CA ALA A 179 8.79 -8.37 -14.44
C ALA A 179 7.90 -7.75 -13.35
N CYS A 180 6.93 -6.91 -13.72
CA CYS A 180 5.98 -6.33 -12.78
C CYS A 180 5.09 -7.39 -12.12
N ARG A 181 4.66 -8.42 -12.85
CA ARG A 181 3.87 -9.53 -12.28
C ARG A 181 4.68 -10.37 -11.30
N ALA A 182 5.92 -10.67 -11.65
CA ALA A 182 6.83 -11.37 -10.74
C ALA A 182 7.08 -10.54 -9.46
N PHE A 183 7.32 -9.23 -9.60
CA PHE A 183 7.45 -8.31 -8.48
C PHE A 183 6.18 -8.31 -7.60
N ASP A 184 4.99 -8.16 -8.19
CA ASP A 184 3.72 -8.13 -7.45
C ASP A 184 3.50 -9.41 -6.62
N ARG A 185 3.90 -10.58 -7.13
CA ARG A 185 3.83 -11.85 -6.40
C ARG A 185 4.71 -11.85 -5.16
N VAL A 186 5.98 -11.49 -5.30
CA VAL A 186 6.92 -11.43 -4.18
C VAL A 186 6.48 -10.39 -3.17
N PHE A 187 6.05 -9.21 -3.63
CA PHE A 187 5.59 -8.12 -2.79
C PHE A 187 4.35 -8.52 -1.97
N ARG A 188 3.34 -9.12 -2.60
CA ARG A 188 2.14 -9.58 -1.90
C ARG A 188 2.43 -10.69 -0.89
N ALA A 189 3.29 -11.63 -1.26
CA ALA A 189 3.68 -12.72 -0.37
C ALA A 189 4.43 -12.22 0.88
N GLY A 190 5.16 -11.10 0.75
CA GLY A 190 5.82 -10.42 1.87
C GLY A 190 4.88 -9.77 2.89
N ARG A 191 3.63 -9.50 2.51
CA ARG A 191 2.59 -8.91 3.40
C ARG A 191 3.03 -7.66 4.13
N TYR A 192 3.83 -6.82 3.47
CA TYR A 192 4.42 -5.61 4.03
C TYR A 192 3.40 -4.54 4.40
N TRP A 193 2.23 -4.54 3.75
CA TRP A 193 1.19 -3.54 3.94
C TRP A 193 -0.13 -4.16 4.36
N VAL A 194 -0.91 -3.39 5.11
CA VAL A 194 -2.33 -3.64 5.35
C VAL A 194 -3.13 -2.77 4.39
N PRO A 195 -3.65 -3.31 3.27
CA PRO A 195 -4.43 -2.54 2.32
C PRO A 195 -5.70 -2.01 2.97
N GLN A 196 -5.99 -0.72 2.78
CA GLN A 196 -7.21 -0.10 3.31
C GLN A 196 -8.24 0.10 2.19
N TRP A 197 -8.21 1.24 1.52
CA TRP A 197 -9.11 1.54 0.41
C TRP A 197 -8.38 2.30 -0.69
N TYR A 198 -8.99 2.31 -1.86
CA TYR A 198 -8.55 3.13 -2.98
C TYR A 198 -9.75 3.80 -3.64
N ARG A 199 -9.50 4.88 -4.36
CA ARG A 199 -10.50 5.52 -5.20
C ARG A 199 -10.26 5.15 -6.66
N THR A 200 -11.35 4.80 -7.36
CA THR A 200 -11.33 4.56 -8.80
C THR A 200 -11.58 5.82 -9.62
N THR A 201 -11.94 6.92 -8.95
CA THR A 201 -12.30 8.18 -9.57
C THR A 201 -11.59 9.34 -8.89
N HIS A 202 -11.28 10.37 -9.64
CA HIS A 202 -10.76 11.65 -9.13
C HIS A 202 -11.89 12.67 -9.14
N PRO A 203 -12.53 12.99 -7.99
CA PRO A 203 -13.52 14.06 -7.93
C PRO A 203 -12.83 15.39 -8.17
N ILE A 204 -13.35 16.16 -9.13
CA ILE A 204 -12.88 17.50 -9.44
C ILE A 204 -14.05 18.46 -9.40
N ALA A 205 -13.80 19.69 -8.98
CA ALA A 205 -14.72 20.80 -9.08
C ALA A 205 -14.05 21.91 -9.91
N TYR A 206 -14.73 22.42 -10.90
CA TYR A 206 -14.22 23.47 -11.76
C TYR A 206 -15.37 24.36 -12.28
N TRP A 207 -15.04 25.58 -12.62
CA TRP A 207 -15.97 26.44 -13.32
C TRP A 207 -16.14 25.94 -14.76
N ASP A 208 -17.39 25.76 -15.22
CA ASP A 208 -17.70 25.26 -16.56
C ASP A 208 -17.36 26.28 -17.66
N GLN A 209 -16.11 26.67 -17.73
CA GLN A 209 -15.53 27.56 -18.72
C GLN A 209 -14.51 26.86 -19.64
N PHE A 210 -14.32 25.56 -19.43
CA PHE A 210 -13.35 24.77 -20.15
C PHE A 210 -14.02 23.72 -21.04
N GLY A 211 -13.43 23.51 -22.21
CA GLY A 211 -13.65 22.30 -22.99
C GLY A 211 -12.62 21.22 -22.62
N HIS A 212 -13.01 19.98 -22.69
CA HIS A 212 -12.13 18.84 -22.45
C HIS A 212 -12.54 17.65 -23.32
N PRO A 213 -11.66 16.66 -23.56
CA PRO A 213 -12.00 15.45 -24.28
C PRO A 213 -13.14 14.68 -23.57
N ALA A 214 -14.06 14.12 -24.34
CA ALA A 214 -15.15 13.29 -23.82
C ALA A 214 -14.61 12.05 -23.06
N LYS A 215 -13.42 11.57 -23.48
CA LYS A 215 -12.69 10.51 -22.77
C LYS A 215 -11.28 11.01 -22.48
N PRO A 216 -10.83 11.02 -21.22
CA PRO A 216 -9.45 11.35 -20.89
C PRO A 216 -8.50 10.34 -21.54
N PRO A 217 -7.25 10.71 -21.82
CA PRO A 217 -6.24 9.77 -22.29
C PRO A 217 -6.11 8.61 -21.31
N ARG A 218 -5.94 7.39 -21.86
CA ARG A 218 -5.97 6.14 -21.06
C ARG A 218 -4.99 6.11 -19.89
N TYR A 219 -3.88 6.83 -20.00
CA TYR A 219 -2.80 6.86 -19.01
C TYR A 219 -2.59 8.26 -18.41
N ALA A 220 -3.54 9.18 -18.61
CA ALA A 220 -3.48 10.47 -17.95
C ALA A 220 -3.57 10.29 -16.44
N GLN A 221 -2.68 10.92 -15.70
CA GLN A 221 -2.80 11.01 -14.26
C GLN A 221 -3.95 11.96 -13.92
N GLY A 222 -4.80 11.56 -12.98
CA GLY A 222 -6.00 12.30 -12.67
C GLY A 222 -6.97 12.32 -13.85
N VAL A 223 -7.48 13.51 -14.17
CA VAL A 223 -8.43 13.73 -15.29
C VAL A 223 -7.76 14.35 -16.50
N GLY A 224 -6.43 14.48 -16.50
CA GLY A 224 -5.67 15.20 -17.53
C GLY A 224 -5.88 16.70 -17.50
N ALA A 225 -6.42 17.24 -16.41
CA ALA A 225 -6.50 18.68 -16.21
C ALA A 225 -5.19 19.23 -15.59
N PRO A 226 -4.65 20.37 -16.04
CA PRO A 226 -5.15 21.17 -17.17
C PRO A 226 -4.59 20.75 -18.55
N GLU A 227 -3.68 19.76 -18.65
CA GLU A 227 -2.88 19.48 -19.83
C GLU A 227 -3.70 19.21 -21.11
N ASN A 228 -4.87 18.61 -20.96
CA ASN A 228 -5.78 18.23 -22.06
C ASN A 228 -7.02 19.11 -22.16
N TRP A 229 -7.06 20.20 -21.40
CA TRP A 229 -8.21 21.10 -21.37
C TRP A 229 -7.90 22.37 -22.15
N TRP A 230 -8.94 22.99 -22.73
CA TRP A 230 -8.84 24.24 -23.47
C TRP A 230 -9.88 25.25 -22.99
N SER A 231 -9.60 26.52 -23.16
CA SER A 231 -10.59 27.56 -22.93
C SER A 231 -11.69 27.46 -23.97
N ASP A 232 -12.96 27.40 -23.53
CA ASP A 232 -14.14 27.43 -24.40
C ASP A 232 -14.80 28.81 -24.25
N PRO A 233 -14.69 29.71 -25.29
CA PRO A 233 -15.23 31.08 -25.17
C PRO A 233 -16.75 31.12 -24.90
N ASN A 234 -17.52 30.17 -25.44
CA ASN A 234 -18.95 30.12 -25.25
C ASN A 234 -19.31 29.74 -23.81
N LYS A 235 -18.59 28.82 -23.22
CA LYS A 235 -18.75 28.42 -21.82
C LYS A 235 -18.25 29.52 -20.88
N ALA A 236 -17.12 30.15 -21.18
CA ALA A 236 -16.57 31.23 -20.38
C ALA A 236 -17.56 32.44 -20.30
N ALA A 237 -18.14 32.82 -21.42
CA ALA A 237 -19.16 33.90 -21.45
C ALA A 237 -20.41 33.60 -20.61
N LYS A 238 -20.86 32.34 -20.59
CA LYS A 238 -21.97 31.90 -19.73
C LYS A 238 -21.60 31.89 -18.25
N ALA A 239 -20.38 31.46 -17.93
CA ALA A 239 -19.89 31.43 -16.54
C ALA A 239 -19.72 32.85 -15.96
N GLU A 240 -19.35 33.84 -16.77
CA GLU A 240 -19.29 35.24 -16.37
C GLU A 240 -20.67 35.85 -16.09
N GLN A 241 -21.70 35.46 -16.86
CA GLN A 241 -23.07 35.91 -16.65
C GLN A 241 -23.72 35.30 -15.40
N ALA A 242 -23.18 34.23 -14.87
CA ALA A 242 -23.69 33.52 -13.69
C ALA A 242 -23.03 33.97 -12.36
N LYS A 243 -22.10 34.90 -12.42
CA LYS A 243 -21.46 35.54 -11.25
C LYS A 243 -22.27 36.76 -10.81
#